data_e231b0d7b916ec5ea322f5a1005718f8
#
_entry.id   e231b0d7b916ec5ea322f5a1005718f8
#
_cell.length_a   1.000
_cell.length_b   1.000
_cell.length_c   1.000
_cell.angle_alpha   90.00
_cell.angle_beta   90.00
_cell.angle_gamma   90.00
#
_symmetry.space_group_name_H-M   'P 1'
#
loop_
_entity.id
_entity.type
_entity.pdbx_description
1 polymer ?
#
loop_
_entity_poly.entity_id
_entity_poly.type
_entity_poly.pdbx_seq_one_letter_code
_entity_poly.pdbx_strand_id
1 'polypeptide(L)' 'MRKVNIGDTIRIIRMEDAGGRDTQAAGYAGRIGTVEFIDSTGQLHGTWGGLAIIPEVDEFQIV' A
#
# COMPACT_ATOMS: atom_id res chain seq x y z
N MET A 1 9.75 1.76 13.73
CA MET A 1 8.86 2.49 12.79
C MET A 1 9.46 2.46 11.39
N ARG A 2 8.67 2.06 10.41
CA ARG A 2 9.14 2.06 9.03
C ARG A 2 9.17 3.45 8.47
N LYS A 3 10.21 3.74 7.71
CA LYS A 3 10.28 4.99 6.96
C LYS A 3 10.27 4.66 5.48
N VAL A 4 9.22 5.10 4.80
CA VAL A 4 9.06 4.89 3.37
C VAL A 4 9.37 6.20 2.65
N ASN A 5 10.10 6.10 1.55
CA ASN A 5 10.45 7.27 0.75
C ASN A 5 9.86 7.12 -0.66
N ILE A 6 9.60 8.25 -1.31
CA ILE A 6 9.25 8.26 -2.73
C ILE A 6 10.40 7.58 -3.49
N GLY A 7 10.04 6.68 -4.40
CA GLY A 7 11.02 5.88 -5.16
C GLY A 7 11.27 4.49 -4.59
N ASP A 8 10.83 4.21 -3.36
CA ASP A 8 10.97 2.88 -2.80
C ASP A 8 10.08 1.90 -3.55
N THR A 9 10.57 0.68 -3.72
CA THR A 9 9.77 -0.43 -4.24
C THR A 9 9.21 -1.19 -3.07
N ILE A 10 7.90 -1.47 -3.11
CA ILE A 10 7.25 -2.19 -2.04
C ILE A 10 6.43 -3.36 -2.58
N ARG A 11 6.25 -4.35 -1.71
CA ARG A 11 5.32 -5.47 -1.94
C ARG A 11 4.19 -5.34 -0.95
N ILE A 12 2.95 -5.35 -1.45
CA ILE A 12 1.76 -5.36 -0.61
C ILE A 12 1.55 -6.77 -0.09
N ILE A 13 1.54 -6.93 1.23
CA ILE A 13 1.24 -8.21 1.87
C ILE A 13 -0.27 -8.38 2.00
N ARG A 14 -0.93 -7.35 2.51
CA ARG A 14 -2.36 -7.36 2.73
C ARG A 14 -2.87 -5.94 2.91
N MET A 15 -3.96 -5.60 2.23
CA MET A 15 -4.69 -4.36 2.47
C MET A 15 -5.91 -4.62 3.35
N GLU A 16 -6.26 -3.64 4.20
CA GLU A 16 -7.49 -3.72 4.99
C GLU A 16 -8.69 -3.78 4.05
N ASP A 17 -9.44 -4.87 4.14
CA ASP A 17 -10.53 -5.16 3.21
C ASP A 17 -11.90 -5.19 3.89
N ALA A 18 -12.03 -4.58 5.06
CA ALA A 18 -13.27 -4.51 5.83
C ALA A 18 -13.87 -5.90 6.08
N GLY A 19 -13.02 -6.86 6.45
CA GLY A 19 -13.45 -8.23 6.72
C GLY A 19 -13.84 -9.00 5.46
N GLY A 20 -13.27 -8.64 4.32
CA GLY A 20 -13.55 -9.28 3.03
C GLY A 20 -14.64 -8.62 2.21
N ARG A 21 -15.24 -7.54 2.71
CA ARG A 21 -16.29 -6.82 1.97
C ARG A 21 -15.73 -5.95 0.85
N ASP A 22 -14.50 -5.46 1.02
CA ASP A 22 -13.84 -4.67 0.00
C ASP A 22 -13.02 -5.61 -0.89
N THR A 23 -13.68 -6.11 -1.95
CA THR A 23 -13.03 -7.04 -2.87
C THR A 23 -11.91 -6.39 -3.67
N GLN A 24 -11.96 -5.08 -3.87
CA GLN A 24 -10.88 -4.37 -4.54
C GLN A 24 -9.62 -4.39 -3.69
N ALA A 25 -9.73 -4.04 -2.42
CA ALA A 25 -8.58 -4.07 -1.50
C ALA A 25 -8.03 -5.49 -1.35
N ALA A 26 -8.90 -6.48 -1.24
CA ALA A 26 -8.48 -7.88 -1.13
C ALA A 26 -7.65 -8.34 -2.33
N GLY A 27 -7.91 -7.79 -3.51
CA GLY A 27 -7.18 -8.13 -4.73
C GLY A 27 -5.79 -7.53 -4.83
N TYR A 28 -5.40 -6.66 -3.89
CA TYR A 28 -4.08 -6.01 -3.94
C TYR A 28 -2.97 -6.83 -3.29
N ALA A 29 -3.29 -7.85 -2.52
CA ALA A 29 -2.28 -8.69 -1.87
C ALA A 29 -1.33 -9.29 -2.90
N GLY A 30 -0.03 -9.17 -2.65
CA GLY A 30 1.01 -9.69 -3.54
C GLY A 30 1.47 -8.73 -4.62
N ARG A 31 0.82 -7.59 -4.80
CA ARG A 31 1.26 -6.62 -5.81
C ARG A 31 2.55 -5.95 -5.39
N ILE A 32 3.39 -5.65 -6.38
CA ILE A 32 4.65 -4.94 -6.20
C ILE A 32 4.56 -3.64 -7.00
N GLY A 33 5.06 -2.56 -6.44
CA GLY A 33 5.09 -1.28 -7.13
C GLY A 33 6.03 -0.29 -6.48
N THR A 34 6.16 0.86 -7.11
CA THR A 34 7.04 1.94 -6.66
C THR A 34 6.21 3.07 -6.09
N VAL A 35 6.65 3.60 -4.95
CA VAL A 35 6.00 4.75 -4.32
C VAL A 35 6.27 5.98 -5.15
N GLU A 36 5.21 6.63 -5.62
CA GLU A 36 5.30 7.84 -6.43
C GLU A 36 4.96 9.09 -5.65
N PHE A 37 4.15 8.96 -4.60
CA PHE A 37 3.67 10.11 -3.85
C PHE A 37 3.25 9.67 -2.44
N ILE A 38 3.53 10.52 -1.46
CA ILE A 38 3.04 10.33 -0.08
C ILE A 38 2.21 11.56 0.25
N ASP A 39 0.93 11.36 0.54
CA ASP A 39 0.03 12.49 0.75
C ASP A 39 0.16 13.07 2.17
N SER A 40 -0.58 14.15 2.43
CA SER A 40 -0.48 14.86 3.71
C SER A 40 -0.95 14.04 4.90
N THR A 41 -1.70 12.97 4.67
CA THR A 41 -2.15 12.06 5.73
C THR A 41 -1.21 10.87 5.92
N GLY A 42 -0.14 10.78 5.12
CA GLY A 42 0.83 9.71 5.21
C GLY A 42 0.47 8.47 4.40
N GLN A 43 -0.55 8.53 3.56
CA GLN A 43 -0.92 7.41 2.70
C GLN A 43 -0.02 7.36 1.48
N LEU A 44 0.33 6.14 1.06
CA LEU A 44 1.27 5.91 -0.03
C LEU A 44 0.52 5.69 -1.34
N HIS A 45 0.94 6.39 -2.37
CA HIS A 45 0.40 6.24 -3.73
C HIS A 45 1.52 5.76 -4.64
N GLY A 46 1.22 4.85 -5.55
CA GLY A 46 2.25 4.31 -6.42
C GLY A 46 1.69 3.46 -7.55
N THR A 47 2.58 2.71 -8.17
CA THR A 47 2.28 1.99 -9.40
C THR A 47 1.49 0.69 -9.21
N TRP A 48 1.17 0.32 -7.98
CA TRP A 48 0.41 -0.91 -7.69
C TRP A 48 -1.07 -0.80 -8.07
N GLY A 49 -1.59 0.41 -8.25
CA GLY A 49 -2.99 0.64 -8.62
C GLY A 49 -3.56 1.87 -7.94
N GLY A 50 -4.87 2.06 -8.04
CA GLY A 50 -5.54 3.27 -7.60
C GLY A 50 -5.77 3.40 -6.10
N LEU A 51 -5.61 2.31 -5.32
CA LEU A 51 -5.79 2.39 -3.87
C LEU A 51 -4.50 2.83 -3.19
N ALA A 52 -4.62 3.78 -2.27
CA ALA A 52 -3.49 4.19 -1.44
C ALA A 52 -3.24 3.15 -0.35
N ILE A 53 -1.96 2.96 0.00
CA ILE A 53 -1.61 2.15 1.16
C ILE A 53 -1.70 3.02 2.40
N ILE A 54 -2.41 2.54 3.42
CA ILE A 54 -2.56 3.20 4.71
C ILE A 54 -1.66 2.46 5.71
N PRO A 55 -0.48 3.03 6.06
CA PRO A 55 0.50 2.28 6.85
C PRO A 55 0.02 1.77 8.21
N GLU A 56 -0.98 2.42 8.78
CA GLU A 56 -1.51 2.02 10.10
C GLU A 56 -2.33 0.73 10.05
N VAL A 57 -2.92 0.40 8.91
CA VAL A 57 -3.84 -0.74 8.80
C VAL A 57 -3.45 -1.74 7.71
N ASP A 58 -2.63 -1.34 6.75
CA ASP A 58 -2.21 -2.20 5.66
C ASP A 58 -0.82 -2.78 5.95
N GLU A 59 -0.58 -4.01 5.49
CA GLU A 59 0.72 -4.65 5.65
C GLU A 59 1.48 -4.60 4.32
N PHE A 60 2.74 -4.19 4.38
CA PHE A 60 3.60 -4.12 3.21
C PHE A 60 5.06 -4.24 3.62
N GLN A 61 5.92 -4.53 2.64
CA GLN A 61 7.37 -4.61 2.81
C GLN A 61 8.05 -3.71 1.80
N ILE A 62 9.14 -3.09 2.23
CA ILE A 62 10.07 -2.42 1.31
C ILE A 62 11.01 -3.48 0.78
N VAL A 63 11.08 -3.61 -0.53
CA VAL A 63 11.89 -4.66 -1.17
C VAL A 63 13.00 -4.06 -2.04
#